data_d4c274061ac35f64da68b66063730cf0
#
_entry.id   d4c274061ac35f64da68b66063730cf0
#
_cell.length_a   1.000
_cell.length_b   1.000
_cell.length_c   1.000
_cell.angle_alpha   90.00
_cell.angle_beta   90.00
_cell.angle_gamma   90.00
#
_symmetry.space_group_name_H-M   'P 1'
#
loop_
_entity.id
_entity.type
_entity.pdbx_description
1 polymer ?
#
loop_
_entity_poly.entity_id
_entity_poly.type
_entity_poly.pdbx_seq_one_letter_code
_entity_poly.pdbx_strand_id
1 'polypeptide(L)'
;MTIKSKFLYFVILTSLIFQVSKFHSFYIEYSAWQYVDWLINYQGGFVRRGLIGEFLFQIHKMINIDLDILIFSFVLFLYLMVSFFLIKTIKYLENSQLNTLIFLSPGFFLYPIMNSEVIGRKDILFLLVTAFFVFFEKRLNNKNLFVVLILLAFFLSLSHSIFLFYAPYLFFLFFLIKSVRKVKVTFAEIIIFLTSLFVIFFLIYFNQGDELTVSEICKSVKSFVTSDCETRGQMFWLGNDAKFHISAQVVSFDHFLIYLISTILVYFFIFIKFYNSQFKIKNFKIHKFNPVFVLLILFLFTLPVYYLGSDWGRYISLSFTGSFFIFIFCVKEKIFFRNYEIRLNKIFFILLIIIYSFSWTFPFYHAEQIKFTLKKPILNIVESF
;
A
#
# COMPACT_ATOMS: atom_id res chain seq x y z
N MET A 1 16.06 25.43 -3.79
CA MET A 1 15.25 24.31 -4.32
C MET A 1 15.75 23.97 -5.71
N THR A 2 16.23 22.74 -5.93
CA THR A 2 16.79 22.30 -7.22
C THR A 2 15.67 22.11 -8.26
N ILE A 3 16.01 22.15 -9.56
CA ILE A 3 15.04 21.84 -10.65
C ILE A 3 14.43 20.44 -10.45
N LYS A 4 15.25 19.50 -9.98
CA LYS A 4 14.82 18.14 -9.68
C LYS A 4 13.78 18.09 -8.56
N SER A 5 13.96 18.83 -7.48
CA SER A 5 12.96 18.88 -6.41
C SER A 5 11.65 19.53 -6.89
N LYS A 6 11.71 20.59 -7.69
CA LYS A 6 10.51 21.22 -8.30
C LYS A 6 9.72 20.21 -9.15
N PHE A 7 10.41 19.40 -9.96
CA PHE A 7 9.80 18.35 -10.75
C PHE A 7 9.10 17.30 -9.86
N LEU A 8 9.74 16.83 -8.79
CA LEU A 8 9.13 15.86 -7.87
C LEU A 8 7.90 16.43 -7.15
N TYR A 9 7.95 17.69 -6.72
CA TYR A 9 6.77 18.37 -6.15
C TYR A 9 5.62 18.44 -7.16
N PHE A 10 5.93 18.82 -8.40
CA PHE A 10 4.94 18.86 -9.48
C PHE A 10 4.28 17.49 -9.70
N VAL A 11 5.07 16.41 -9.78
CA VAL A 11 4.55 15.05 -9.97
C VAL A 11 3.67 14.61 -8.80
N ILE A 12 4.06 14.91 -7.54
CA ILE A 12 3.23 14.57 -6.36
C ILE A 12 1.91 15.35 -6.40
N LEU A 13 1.96 16.65 -6.70
CA LEU A 13 0.77 17.50 -6.73
C LEU A 13 -0.20 17.07 -7.83
N THR A 14 0.31 16.82 -9.04
CA THR A 14 -0.49 16.31 -10.16
C THR A 14 -1.11 14.95 -9.83
N SER A 15 -0.34 14.05 -9.21
CA SER A 15 -0.85 12.76 -8.74
C SER A 15 -1.97 12.93 -7.71
N LEU A 16 -1.83 13.85 -6.77
CA LEU A 16 -2.86 14.15 -5.77
C LEU A 16 -4.15 14.64 -6.43
N ILE A 17 -4.05 15.65 -7.30
CA ILE A 17 -5.21 16.22 -8.00
C ILE A 17 -5.93 15.13 -8.80
N PHE A 18 -5.19 14.33 -9.57
CA PHE A 18 -5.75 13.24 -10.35
C PHE A 18 -6.49 12.21 -9.47
N GLN A 19 -5.85 11.76 -8.38
CA GLN A 19 -6.45 10.75 -7.50
C GLN A 19 -7.71 11.28 -6.79
N VAL A 20 -7.71 12.53 -6.35
CA VAL A 20 -8.88 13.16 -5.72
C VAL A 20 -10.01 13.35 -6.73
N SER A 21 -9.71 13.86 -7.94
CA SER A 21 -10.71 14.02 -9.01
C SER A 21 -11.34 12.70 -9.40
N LYS A 22 -10.51 11.64 -9.58
CA LYS A 22 -11.01 10.31 -9.94
C LYS A 22 -11.80 9.65 -8.80
N PHE A 23 -11.38 9.83 -7.55
CA PHE A 23 -12.17 9.35 -6.41
C PHE A 23 -13.51 10.07 -6.29
N HIS A 24 -13.57 11.37 -6.61
CA HIS A 24 -14.81 12.11 -6.67
C HIS A 24 -15.78 11.54 -7.73
N SER A 25 -15.30 11.13 -8.91
CA SER A 25 -16.16 10.44 -9.89
C SER A 25 -16.71 9.11 -9.37
N PHE A 26 -15.87 8.30 -8.70
CA PHE A 26 -16.31 7.05 -8.08
C PHE A 26 -17.32 7.26 -6.94
N TYR A 27 -17.17 8.33 -6.20
CA TYR A 27 -18.11 8.75 -5.17
C TYR A 27 -19.48 9.10 -5.76
N ILE A 28 -19.53 9.89 -6.85
CA ILE A 28 -20.80 10.25 -7.52
C ILE A 28 -21.48 9.03 -8.13
N GLU A 29 -20.69 8.11 -8.71
CA GLU A 29 -21.19 6.89 -9.36
C GLU A 29 -21.53 5.78 -8.36
N TYR A 30 -21.29 5.96 -7.06
CA TYR A 30 -21.39 4.91 -6.03
C TYR A 30 -20.66 3.62 -6.42
N SER A 31 -19.41 3.75 -6.88
CA SER A 31 -18.61 2.65 -7.38
C SER A 31 -18.54 1.47 -6.41
N ALA A 32 -18.97 0.30 -6.86
CA ALA A 32 -19.03 -0.92 -6.07
C ALA A 32 -17.69 -1.40 -5.49
N TRP A 33 -16.56 -0.98 -6.06
CA TRP A 33 -15.24 -1.40 -5.62
C TRP A 33 -14.53 -0.36 -4.76
N GLN A 34 -14.52 0.89 -5.20
CA GLN A 34 -13.71 1.94 -4.59
C GLN A 34 -14.44 2.63 -3.45
N TYR A 35 -15.72 2.97 -3.68
CA TYR A 35 -16.54 3.67 -2.70
C TYR A 35 -17.18 2.72 -1.69
N VAL A 36 -17.83 1.65 -2.16
CA VAL A 36 -18.60 0.71 -1.33
C VAL A 36 -17.71 -0.06 -0.34
N ASP A 37 -16.42 -0.26 -0.63
CA ASP A 37 -15.49 -0.86 0.33
C ASP A 37 -15.42 -0.09 1.67
N TRP A 38 -15.61 1.26 1.66
CA TRP A 38 -15.61 2.08 2.86
C TRP A 38 -16.90 2.00 3.67
N LEU A 39 -17.98 1.49 3.08
CA LEU A 39 -19.29 1.33 3.72
C LEU A 39 -19.43 0.02 4.52
N ILE A 40 -18.49 -0.94 4.34
CA ILE A 40 -18.50 -2.19 5.10
C ILE A 40 -18.39 -1.88 6.59
N ASN A 41 -19.45 -2.17 7.37
CA ASN A 41 -19.61 -1.86 8.78
C ASN A 41 -20.00 -3.12 9.59
N TYR A 42 -20.32 -2.97 10.87
CA TYR A 42 -20.65 -4.07 11.77
C TYR A 42 -22.16 -4.19 12.08
N GLN A 43 -23.02 -3.59 11.30
CA GLN A 43 -24.47 -3.65 11.55
C GLN A 43 -25.05 -5.06 11.29
N GLY A 44 -24.40 -5.87 10.46
CA GLY A 44 -24.71 -7.29 10.29
C GLY A 44 -23.89 -8.21 11.21
N GLY A 45 -23.16 -7.68 12.17
CA GLY A 45 -22.19 -8.40 13.01
C GLY A 45 -20.75 -8.07 12.67
N PHE A 46 -19.82 -8.58 13.50
CA PHE A 46 -18.39 -8.37 13.25
C PHE A 46 -17.95 -9.10 11.98
N VAL A 47 -17.33 -8.37 11.06
CA VAL A 47 -16.89 -8.87 9.76
C VAL A 47 -15.51 -8.36 9.38
N ARG A 48 -14.74 -9.17 8.67
CA ARG A 48 -13.48 -8.72 8.09
C ARG A 48 -13.69 -7.44 7.26
N ARG A 49 -12.72 -6.50 7.28
CA ARG A 49 -12.72 -5.22 6.55
C ARG A 49 -13.66 -4.13 7.10
N GLY A 50 -14.45 -4.40 8.15
CA GLY A 50 -15.49 -3.50 8.63
C GLY A 50 -15.02 -2.36 9.53
N LEU A 51 -13.79 -2.41 10.10
CA LEU A 51 -13.38 -1.52 11.18
C LEU A 51 -13.50 -0.02 10.83
N ILE A 52 -12.97 0.39 9.69
CA ILE A 52 -13.05 1.81 9.27
C ILE A 52 -14.47 2.21 8.88
N GLY A 53 -15.20 1.34 8.17
CA GLY A 53 -16.58 1.65 7.79
C GLY A 53 -17.46 1.76 9.03
N GLU A 54 -17.29 0.90 10.03
CA GLU A 54 -18.00 1.02 11.31
C GLU A 54 -17.65 2.35 12.02
N PHE A 55 -16.37 2.71 12.07
CA PHE A 55 -15.96 3.98 12.67
C PHE A 55 -16.63 5.19 12.00
N LEU A 56 -16.65 5.24 10.66
CA LEU A 56 -17.32 6.31 9.90
C LEU A 56 -18.83 6.28 10.09
N PHE A 57 -19.43 5.08 10.12
CA PHE A 57 -20.86 4.90 10.35
C PHE A 57 -21.29 5.35 11.75
N GLN A 58 -20.50 5.08 12.78
CA GLN A 58 -20.78 5.58 14.12
C GLN A 58 -20.65 7.11 14.23
N ILE A 59 -19.65 7.70 13.56
CA ILE A 59 -19.53 9.16 13.46
C ILE A 59 -20.75 9.76 12.78
N HIS A 60 -21.19 9.19 11.64
CA HIS A 60 -22.42 9.61 10.95
C HIS A 60 -23.62 9.64 11.89
N LYS A 61 -23.83 8.56 12.67
CA LYS A 61 -24.93 8.49 13.66
C LYS A 61 -24.79 9.51 14.79
N MET A 62 -23.58 9.78 15.26
CA MET A 62 -23.34 10.68 16.41
C MET A 62 -23.51 12.16 16.07
N ILE A 63 -23.02 12.58 14.90
CA ILE A 63 -22.96 14.00 14.53
C ILE A 63 -23.93 14.37 13.41
N ASN A 64 -24.72 13.41 12.91
CA ASN A 64 -25.73 13.57 11.85
C ASN A 64 -25.21 14.25 10.58
N ILE A 65 -23.97 13.93 10.18
CA ILE A 65 -23.38 14.31 8.89
C ILE A 65 -23.55 13.15 7.93
N ASP A 66 -23.92 13.42 6.68
CA ASP A 66 -24.09 12.37 5.67
C ASP A 66 -22.85 11.49 5.55
N LEU A 67 -23.07 10.17 5.52
CA LEU A 67 -21.99 9.18 5.54
C LEU A 67 -21.10 9.28 4.29
N ASP A 68 -21.67 9.61 3.15
CA ASP A 68 -20.95 9.82 1.90
C ASP A 68 -20.02 11.03 1.97
N ILE A 69 -20.44 12.14 2.58
CA ILE A 69 -19.59 13.31 2.83
C ILE A 69 -18.45 12.95 3.77
N LEU A 70 -18.73 12.15 4.81
CA LEU A 70 -17.71 11.69 5.75
C LEU A 70 -16.66 10.82 5.07
N ILE A 71 -17.07 9.86 4.23
CA ILE A 71 -16.17 8.99 3.48
C ILE A 71 -15.30 9.81 2.55
N PHE A 72 -15.91 10.71 1.75
CA PHE A 72 -15.17 11.56 0.83
C PHE A 72 -14.12 12.42 1.55
N SER A 73 -14.55 13.08 2.63
CA SER A 73 -13.69 13.95 3.45
C SER A 73 -12.56 13.16 4.11
N PHE A 74 -12.84 11.96 4.59
CA PHE A 74 -11.85 11.07 5.20
C PHE A 74 -10.80 10.60 4.17
N VAL A 75 -11.24 10.15 3.00
CA VAL A 75 -10.32 9.71 1.92
C VAL A 75 -9.50 10.89 1.40
N LEU A 76 -10.10 12.07 1.24
CA LEU A 76 -9.38 13.29 0.89
C LEU A 76 -8.30 13.62 1.93
N PHE A 77 -8.63 13.55 3.21
CA PHE A 77 -7.66 13.72 4.30
C PHE A 77 -6.49 12.72 4.21
N LEU A 78 -6.78 11.44 3.91
CA LEU A 78 -5.73 10.43 3.73
C LEU A 78 -4.80 10.79 2.56
N TYR A 79 -5.34 11.23 1.41
CA TYR A 79 -4.53 11.66 0.26
C TYR A 79 -3.64 12.87 0.57
N LEU A 80 -4.17 13.86 1.30
CA LEU A 80 -3.40 15.02 1.74
C LEU A 80 -2.26 14.62 2.68
N MET A 81 -2.53 13.73 3.65
CA MET A 81 -1.52 13.23 4.58
C MET A 81 -0.43 12.41 3.87
N VAL A 82 -0.81 11.56 2.93
CA VAL A 82 0.14 10.80 2.10
C VAL A 82 1.02 11.75 1.29
N SER A 83 0.42 12.74 0.60
CA SER A 83 1.15 13.74 -0.18
C SER A 83 2.14 14.53 0.70
N PHE A 84 1.73 14.91 1.91
CA PHE A 84 2.61 15.54 2.88
C PHE A 84 3.84 14.66 3.22
N PHE A 85 3.65 13.36 3.44
CA PHE A 85 4.77 12.45 3.68
C PHE A 85 5.64 12.25 2.45
N LEU A 86 5.05 12.13 1.25
CA LEU A 86 5.81 12.04 0.00
C LEU A 86 6.67 13.30 -0.20
N ILE A 87 6.13 14.48 0.05
CA ILE A 87 6.88 15.74 0.04
C ILE A 87 8.06 15.69 1.01
N LYS A 88 7.86 15.16 2.22
CA LYS A 88 8.96 14.99 3.20
C LYS A 88 10.05 14.03 2.71
N THR A 89 9.75 13.08 1.85
CA THR A 89 10.76 12.17 1.30
C THR A 89 11.71 12.86 0.33
N ILE A 90 11.30 13.95 -0.34
CA ILE A 90 12.07 14.61 -1.41
C ILE A 90 13.47 14.98 -0.93
N LYS A 91 13.62 15.49 0.30
CA LYS A 91 14.93 15.86 0.86
C LYS A 91 15.95 14.71 0.92
N TYR A 92 15.47 13.44 0.94
CA TYR A 92 16.32 12.25 0.94
C TYR A 92 16.64 11.75 -0.47
N LEU A 93 15.99 12.32 -1.50
CA LEU A 93 16.09 11.94 -2.89
C LEU A 93 16.94 12.91 -3.72
N GLU A 94 17.02 14.17 -3.30
CA GLU A 94 17.51 15.29 -4.12
C GLU A 94 18.93 15.09 -4.69
N ASN A 95 19.82 14.43 -3.96
CA ASN A 95 21.23 14.29 -4.32
C ASN A 95 21.56 12.96 -5.03
N SER A 96 20.55 12.16 -5.39
CA SER A 96 20.75 10.84 -5.97
C SER A 96 19.80 10.60 -7.15
N GLN A 97 20.38 10.28 -8.31
CA GLN A 97 19.60 9.86 -9.48
C GLN A 97 18.91 8.52 -9.22
N LEU A 98 19.63 7.58 -8.60
CA LEU A 98 19.09 6.26 -8.29
C LEU A 98 17.92 6.35 -7.30
N ASN A 99 18.04 7.15 -6.24
CA ASN A 99 16.94 7.35 -5.30
C ASN A 99 15.69 7.95 -5.97
N THR A 100 15.89 8.82 -6.95
CA THR A 100 14.79 9.39 -7.74
C THR A 100 14.09 8.34 -8.60
N LEU A 101 14.83 7.44 -9.24
CA LEU A 101 14.25 6.33 -10.01
C LEU A 101 13.47 5.35 -9.11
N ILE A 102 13.99 5.07 -7.90
CA ILE A 102 13.26 4.26 -6.92
C ILE A 102 11.94 4.94 -6.53
N PHE A 103 11.96 6.25 -6.26
CA PHE A 103 10.76 7.01 -5.91
C PHE A 103 9.74 7.05 -7.05
N LEU A 104 10.20 7.21 -8.29
CA LEU A 104 9.36 7.25 -9.49
C LEU A 104 9.08 5.84 -10.06
N SER A 105 9.27 4.78 -9.26
CA SER A 105 8.89 3.43 -9.70
C SER A 105 7.40 3.37 -10.05
N PRO A 106 7.03 2.73 -11.18
CA PRO A 106 5.62 2.56 -11.56
C PRO A 106 4.84 1.68 -10.59
N GLY A 107 5.50 0.95 -9.70
CA GLY A 107 4.86 0.18 -8.61
C GLY A 107 4.62 0.98 -7.33
N PHE A 108 4.94 2.28 -7.29
CA PHE A 108 4.75 3.11 -6.10
C PHE A 108 3.54 4.05 -6.25
N PHE A 109 3.64 5.29 -5.80
CA PHE A 109 2.55 6.27 -5.83
C PHE A 109 2.10 6.68 -7.24
N LEU A 110 2.86 6.35 -8.27
CA LEU A 110 2.45 6.49 -9.68
C LEU A 110 1.50 5.37 -10.13
N TYR A 111 1.47 4.24 -9.44
CA TYR A 111 0.65 3.09 -9.81
C TYR A 111 -0.85 3.45 -9.93
N PRO A 112 -1.46 4.22 -9.02
CA PRO A 112 -2.84 4.67 -9.17
C PRO A 112 -3.10 5.57 -10.39
N ILE A 113 -2.10 6.31 -10.87
CA ILE A 113 -2.22 7.11 -12.12
C ILE A 113 -2.29 6.19 -13.34
N MET A 114 -1.55 5.09 -13.29
CA MET A 114 -1.51 4.10 -14.37
C MET A 114 -2.74 3.19 -14.38
N ASN A 115 -3.28 2.91 -13.19
CA ASN A 115 -4.40 2.01 -12.95
C ASN A 115 -5.41 2.69 -12.02
N SER A 116 -6.34 3.44 -12.61
CA SER A 116 -7.31 4.25 -11.85
C SER A 116 -8.20 3.41 -10.92
N GLU A 117 -8.39 2.12 -11.19
CA GLU A 117 -9.16 1.21 -10.36
C GLU A 117 -8.59 0.98 -8.94
N VAL A 118 -7.32 1.34 -8.73
CA VAL A 118 -6.68 1.31 -7.40
C VAL A 118 -7.03 2.56 -6.57
N ILE A 119 -7.46 3.64 -7.24
CA ILE A 119 -7.78 4.90 -6.59
C ILE A 119 -8.98 4.72 -5.65
N GLY A 120 -8.90 5.32 -4.46
CA GLY A 120 -9.97 5.25 -3.45
C GLY A 120 -9.99 3.96 -2.65
N ARG A 121 -9.12 2.98 -2.92
CA ARG A 121 -9.04 1.77 -2.10
C ARG A 121 -8.31 2.00 -0.79
N LYS A 122 -8.58 1.14 0.18
CA LYS A 122 -7.99 1.18 1.53
C LYS A 122 -6.46 1.02 1.56
N ASP A 123 -5.81 0.74 0.43
CA ASP A 123 -4.35 0.64 0.27
C ASP A 123 -3.60 1.88 0.76
N ILE A 124 -4.23 3.03 0.63
CA ILE A 124 -3.71 4.30 1.13
C ILE A 124 -3.42 4.27 2.64
N LEU A 125 -4.12 3.44 3.42
CA LEU A 125 -3.88 3.26 4.85
C LEU A 125 -2.52 2.61 5.13
N PHE A 126 -2.14 1.59 4.34
CA PHE A 126 -0.83 0.95 4.50
C PHE A 126 0.31 1.92 4.17
N LEU A 127 0.15 2.70 3.10
CA LEU A 127 1.11 3.73 2.72
C LEU A 127 1.24 4.79 3.83
N LEU A 128 0.11 5.27 4.36
CA LEU A 128 0.10 6.26 5.44
C LEU A 128 0.77 5.73 6.72
N VAL A 129 0.45 4.51 7.13
CA VAL A 129 0.98 3.90 8.35
C VAL A 129 2.49 3.65 8.23
N THR A 130 2.97 3.14 7.10
CA THR A 130 4.41 2.94 6.88
C THR A 130 5.17 4.26 6.86
N ALA A 131 4.60 5.30 6.22
CA ALA A 131 5.16 6.64 6.24
C ALA A 131 5.21 7.22 7.67
N PHE A 132 4.13 7.06 8.44
CA PHE A 132 4.06 7.49 9.84
C PHE A 132 5.20 6.88 10.66
N PHE A 133 5.44 5.57 10.57
CA PHE A 133 6.56 4.92 11.25
C PHE A 133 7.90 5.55 10.90
N VAL A 134 8.15 5.83 9.62
CA VAL A 134 9.42 6.40 9.16
C VAL A 134 9.64 7.82 9.67
N PHE A 135 8.58 8.63 9.79
CA PHE A 135 8.74 10.06 10.09
C PHE A 135 8.47 10.45 11.54
N PHE A 136 7.74 9.63 12.30
CA PHE A 136 7.37 9.93 13.69
C PHE A 136 8.02 9.02 14.72
N GLU A 137 8.87 8.05 14.33
CA GLU A 137 9.51 7.11 15.23
C GLU A 137 10.25 7.80 16.39
N LYS A 138 10.87 8.99 16.15
CA LYS A 138 11.63 9.73 17.18
C LYS A 138 10.77 10.28 18.32
N ARG A 139 9.46 10.42 18.11
CA ARG A 139 8.50 10.91 19.11
C ARG A 139 8.02 9.82 20.06
N LEU A 140 8.26 8.56 19.74
CA LEU A 140 7.82 7.40 20.54
C LEU A 140 9.02 6.79 21.26
N ASN A 141 8.90 6.49 22.54
CA ASN A 141 9.86 5.63 23.24
C ASN A 141 9.72 4.17 22.75
N ASN A 142 10.65 3.29 23.11
CA ASN A 142 10.67 1.92 22.57
C ASN A 142 9.45 1.09 22.98
N LYS A 143 8.90 1.28 24.20
CA LYS A 143 7.69 0.59 24.67
C LYS A 143 6.47 1.06 23.88
N ASN A 144 6.28 2.36 23.76
CA ASN A 144 5.17 2.95 23.03
C ASN A 144 5.25 2.62 21.54
N LEU A 145 6.47 2.59 20.96
CA LEU A 145 6.67 2.19 19.57
C LEU A 145 6.17 0.75 19.30
N PHE A 146 6.44 -0.18 20.23
CA PHE A 146 5.94 -1.55 20.10
C PHE A 146 4.43 -1.65 20.24
N VAL A 147 3.84 -0.95 21.23
CA VAL A 147 2.38 -0.90 21.40
C VAL A 147 1.71 -0.32 20.15
N VAL A 148 2.23 0.79 19.64
CA VAL A 148 1.72 1.41 18.40
C VAL A 148 1.85 0.47 17.21
N LEU A 149 2.94 -0.30 17.08
CA LEU A 149 3.09 -1.31 16.04
C LEU A 149 1.94 -2.34 16.08
N ILE A 150 1.68 -2.90 17.25
CA ILE A 150 0.61 -3.90 17.44
C ILE A 150 -0.76 -3.29 17.10
N LEU A 151 -1.07 -2.11 17.66
CA LEU A 151 -2.34 -1.43 17.40
C LEU A 151 -2.54 -1.13 15.91
N LEU A 152 -1.48 -0.68 15.20
CA LEU A 152 -1.56 -0.40 13.77
C LEU A 152 -1.66 -1.67 12.93
N ALA A 153 -1.03 -2.78 13.34
CA ALA A 153 -1.20 -4.08 12.68
C ALA A 153 -2.66 -4.56 12.78
N PHE A 154 -3.27 -4.45 13.97
CA PHE A 154 -4.71 -4.72 14.16
C PHE A 154 -5.59 -3.79 13.32
N PHE A 155 -5.37 -2.48 13.43
CA PHE A 155 -6.14 -1.48 12.69
C PHE A 155 -6.12 -1.72 11.19
N LEU A 156 -4.94 -1.91 10.60
CA LEU A 156 -4.81 -2.18 9.18
C LEU A 156 -5.52 -3.49 8.78
N SER A 157 -5.25 -4.57 9.50
CA SER A 157 -5.75 -5.90 9.12
C SER A 157 -7.27 -6.03 9.28
N LEU A 158 -7.86 -5.38 10.28
CA LEU A 158 -9.32 -5.31 10.44
C LEU A 158 -9.99 -4.30 9.49
N SER A 159 -9.22 -3.33 8.98
CA SER A 159 -9.69 -2.41 7.93
C SER A 159 -9.66 -3.07 6.55
N HIS A 160 -8.66 -3.92 6.28
CA HIS A 160 -8.56 -4.73 5.08
C HIS A 160 -7.68 -5.96 5.32
N SER A 161 -8.24 -7.14 5.18
CA SER A 161 -7.63 -8.43 5.56
C SER A 161 -6.26 -8.71 4.92
N ILE A 162 -5.98 -8.19 3.73
CA ILE A 162 -4.68 -8.39 3.06
C ILE A 162 -3.51 -7.80 3.86
N PHE A 163 -3.74 -6.76 4.65
CA PHE A 163 -2.66 -6.09 5.39
C PHE A 163 -2.04 -6.96 6.49
N LEU A 164 -2.69 -8.05 6.88
CA LEU A 164 -2.09 -9.07 7.72
C LEU A 164 -0.75 -9.58 7.14
N PHE A 165 -0.72 -9.81 5.82
CA PHE A 165 0.46 -10.33 5.11
C PHE A 165 1.53 -9.25 4.87
N TYR A 166 1.19 -7.97 5.05
CA TYR A 166 2.10 -6.83 4.98
C TYR A 166 2.61 -6.35 6.35
N ALA A 167 2.04 -6.84 7.45
CA ALA A 167 2.49 -6.53 8.79
C ALA A 167 3.99 -6.83 9.03
N PRO A 168 4.63 -7.85 8.42
CA PRO A 168 6.07 -8.07 8.51
C PRO A 168 6.92 -6.88 8.06
N TYR A 169 6.46 -6.03 7.12
CA TYR A 169 7.15 -4.80 6.73
C TYR A 169 7.20 -3.78 7.88
N LEU A 170 6.10 -3.65 8.63
CA LEU A 170 6.05 -2.77 9.81
C LEU A 170 6.93 -3.29 10.93
N PHE A 171 6.94 -4.61 11.15
CA PHE A 171 7.81 -5.23 12.15
C PHE A 171 9.29 -5.06 11.78
N PHE A 172 9.63 -5.18 10.51
CA PHE A 172 11.00 -4.94 10.07
C PHE A 172 11.41 -3.48 10.23
N LEU A 173 10.53 -2.51 9.96
CA LEU A 173 10.77 -1.10 10.28
C LEU A 173 10.99 -0.89 11.79
N PHE A 174 10.17 -1.51 12.63
CA PHE A 174 10.35 -1.50 14.09
C PHE A 174 11.73 -2.06 14.50
N PHE A 175 12.13 -3.20 13.91
CA PHE A 175 13.44 -3.78 14.12
C PHE A 175 14.57 -2.80 13.74
N LEU A 176 14.49 -2.15 12.59
CA LEU A 176 15.46 -1.16 12.15
C LEU A 176 15.52 0.05 13.09
N ILE A 177 14.37 0.56 13.53
CA ILE A 177 14.29 1.70 14.48
C ILE A 177 14.99 1.33 15.80
N LYS A 178 14.68 0.18 16.39
CA LYS A 178 15.34 -0.29 17.61
C LYS A 178 16.86 -0.45 17.41
N SER A 179 17.26 -0.97 16.26
CA SER A 179 18.68 -1.16 15.93
C SER A 179 19.43 0.16 15.82
N VAL A 180 18.84 1.19 15.23
CA VAL A 180 19.39 2.57 15.20
C VAL A 180 19.53 3.13 16.61
N ARG A 181 18.56 2.88 17.46
CA ARG A 181 18.57 3.28 18.89
C ARG A 181 19.49 2.42 19.77
N LYS A 182 20.19 1.44 19.19
CA LYS A 182 21.07 0.49 19.88
C LYS A 182 20.33 -0.39 20.93
N VAL A 183 19.03 -0.62 20.74
CA VAL A 183 18.20 -1.47 21.59
C VAL A 183 17.90 -2.76 20.84
N LYS A 184 18.07 -3.91 21.50
CA LYS A 184 17.73 -5.21 20.91
C LYS A 184 16.22 -5.40 20.88
N VAL A 185 15.71 -6.03 19.82
CA VAL A 185 14.37 -6.62 19.85
C VAL A 185 14.42 -7.84 20.76
N THR A 186 13.53 -7.90 21.72
CA THR A 186 13.45 -9.00 22.67
C THR A 186 12.69 -10.18 22.07
N PHE A 187 12.96 -11.38 22.57
CA PHE A 187 12.22 -12.58 22.17
C PHE A 187 10.71 -12.45 22.50
N ALA A 188 10.39 -11.82 23.64
CA ALA A 188 9.01 -11.55 24.02
C ALA A 188 8.29 -10.66 22.99
N GLU A 189 8.92 -9.59 22.47
CA GLU A 189 8.32 -8.74 21.42
C GLU A 189 8.05 -9.54 20.13
N ILE A 190 8.94 -10.46 19.75
CA ILE A 190 8.72 -11.32 18.59
C ILE A 190 7.52 -12.26 18.83
N ILE A 191 7.47 -12.91 19.97
CA ILE A 191 6.35 -13.82 20.33
C ILE A 191 5.04 -13.03 20.34
N ILE A 192 4.97 -11.90 21.05
CA ILE A 192 3.75 -11.10 21.14
C ILE A 192 3.30 -10.64 19.75
N PHE A 193 4.23 -10.22 18.88
CA PHE A 193 3.89 -9.85 17.51
C PHE A 193 3.30 -11.02 16.72
N LEU A 194 3.96 -12.18 16.74
CA LEU A 194 3.49 -13.39 16.03
C LEU A 194 2.14 -13.86 16.58
N THR A 195 1.97 -13.88 17.90
CA THR A 195 0.68 -14.20 18.54
C THR A 195 -0.41 -13.21 18.13
N SER A 196 -0.08 -11.91 18.05
CA SER A 196 -1.03 -10.89 17.58
C SER A 196 -1.46 -11.15 16.14
N LEU A 197 -0.53 -11.49 15.23
CA LEU A 197 -0.87 -11.85 13.84
C LEU A 197 -1.74 -13.11 13.78
N PHE A 198 -1.46 -14.09 14.63
CA PHE A 198 -2.26 -15.31 14.72
C PHE A 198 -3.68 -15.00 15.19
N VAL A 199 -3.86 -14.20 16.24
CA VAL A 199 -5.17 -13.75 16.71
C VAL A 199 -5.92 -12.99 15.60
N ILE A 200 -5.26 -12.07 14.91
CA ILE A 200 -5.87 -11.34 13.78
C ILE A 200 -6.30 -12.31 12.67
N PHE A 201 -5.44 -13.27 12.33
CA PHE A 201 -5.77 -14.28 11.32
C PHE A 201 -7.04 -15.05 11.70
N PHE A 202 -7.17 -15.51 12.94
CA PHE A 202 -8.37 -16.20 13.40
C PHE A 202 -9.60 -15.30 13.38
N LEU A 203 -9.48 -14.04 13.83
CA LEU A 203 -10.57 -13.08 13.74
C LEU A 203 -11.06 -12.89 12.30
N ILE A 204 -10.15 -12.78 11.34
CA ILE A 204 -10.48 -12.64 9.92
C ILE A 204 -11.09 -13.93 9.36
N TYR A 205 -10.51 -15.08 9.72
CA TYR A 205 -10.91 -16.38 9.18
C TYR A 205 -12.31 -16.79 9.65
N PHE A 206 -12.65 -16.57 10.93
CA PHE A 206 -13.97 -16.94 11.45
C PHE A 206 -15.06 -15.89 11.19
N ASN A 207 -14.69 -14.68 10.75
CA ASN A 207 -15.64 -13.61 10.46
C ASN A 207 -15.51 -13.14 9.00
N GLN A 208 -15.65 -14.09 8.07
CA GLN A 208 -15.57 -13.79 6.64
C GLN A 208 -16.75 -12.98 6.14
N GLY A 209 -17.88 -13.12 6.76
CA GLY A 209 -19.20 -12.65 6.33
C GLY A 209 -19.98 -13.77 5.61
N ASP A 210 -21.27 -13.60 5.57
CA ASP A 210 -22.23 -14.46 4.84
C ASP A 210 -23.30 -13.58 4.19
N GLU A 211 -24.23 -14.19 3.48
CA GLU A 211 -25.30 -13.47 2.78
C GLU A 211 -26.17 -12.66 3.74
N LEU A 212 -26.44 -13.17 4.95
CA LEU A 212 -27.25 -12.47 5.95
C LEU A 212 -26.51 -11.23 6.47
N THR A 213 -25.23 -11.38 6.79
CA THR A 213 -24.35 -10.28 7.20
C THR A 213 -24.31 -9.18 6.14
N VAL A 214 -24.13 -9.55 4.87
CA VAL A 214 -24.09 -8.60 3.75
C VAL A 214 -25.43 -7.89 3.58
N SER A 215 -26.55 -8.63 3.67
CA SER A 215 -27.89 -8.04 3.58
C SER A 215 -28.14 -7.00 4.67
N GLU A 216 -27.78 -7.27 5.92
CA GLU A 216 -27.94 -6.31 7.03
C GLU A 216 -27.00 -5.09 6.87
N ILE A 217 -25.76 -5.29 6.39
CA ILE A 217 -24.88 -4.17 6.04
C ILE A 217 -25.51 -3.32 4.94
N CYS A 218 -25.96 -3.93 3.84
CA CYS A 218 -26.61 -3.23 2.72
C CYS A 218 -27.87 -2.46 3.15
N LYS A 219 -28.70 -3.05 4.03
CA LYS A 219 -29.85 -2.35 4.62
C LYS A 219 -29.42 -1.10 5.41
N SER A 220 -28.35 -1.21 6.18
CA SER A 220 -27.86 -0.09 7.02
C SER A 220 -27.35 1.12 6.21
N VAL A 221 -26.88 0.88 4.97
CA VAL A 221 -26.32 1.90 4.07
C VAL A 221 -27.15 2.12 2.80
N LYS A 222 -28.41 1.69 2.80
CA LYS A 222 -29.30 1.68 1.62
C LYS A 222 -29.38 3.03 0.90
N SER A 223 -29.33 4.14 1.63
CA SER A 223 -29.37 5.50 1.05
C SER A 223 -28.07 5.91 0.36
N PHE A 224 -26.99 5.15 0.54
CA PHE A 224 -25.64 5.48 0.07
C PHE A 224 -25.09 4.47 -0.95
N VAL A 225 -25.92 3.54 -1.41
CA VAL A 225 -25.54 2.51 -2.38
C VAL A 225 -26.63 2.32 -3.43
N THR A 226 -26.27 1.73 -4.56
CA THR A 226 -27.22 1.31 -5.58
C THR A 226 -28.05 0.10 -5.14
N SER A 227 -29.15 -0.18 -5.81
CA SER A 227 -30.07 -1.29 -5.49
C SER A 227 -29.43 -2.69 -5.55
N ASP A 228 -28.25 -2.80 -6.16
CA ASP A 228 -27.53 -4.07 -6.36
C ASP A 228 -26.35 -4.25 -5.38
N CYS A 229 -26.40 -3.60 -4.21
CA CYS A 229 -25.37 -3.67 -3.16
C CYS A 229 -24.91 -5.09 -2.84
N GLU A 230 -25.83 -6.05 -2.70
CA GLU A 230 -25.54 -7.43 -2.28
C GLU A 230 -24.87 -8.26 -3.38
N THR A 231 -25.11 -7.93 -4.64
CA THR A 231 -24.74 -8.75 -5.81
C THR A 231 -23.52 -8.27 -6.56
N ARG A 232 -22.96 -7.11 -6.16
CA ARG A 232 -21.84 -6.48 -6.86
C ARG A 232 -20.72 -5.99 -5.95
N GLY A 233 -19.55 -5.91 -6.55
CA GLY A 233 -18.37 -5.28 -5.94
C GLY A 233 -17.91 -5.93 -4.65
N GLN A 234 -17.51 -5.12 -3.70
CA GLN A 234 -16.88 -5.59 -2.45
C GLN A 234 -17.88 -6.33 -1.52
N MET A 235 -19.17 -5.98 -1.55
CA MET A 235 -20.19 -6.65 -0.75
C MET A 235 -20.41 -8.09 -1.20
N PHE A 236 -20.52 -8.32 -2.53
CA PHE A 236 -20.57 -9.66 -3.09
C PHE A 236 -19.40 -10.54 -2.65
N TRP A 237 -18.17 -10.00 -2.75
CA TRP A 237 -16.97 -10.73 -2.32
C TRP A 237 -16.89 -10.92 -0.81
N LEU A 238 -17.53 -10.08 -0.02
CA LEU A 238 -17.62 -10.24 1.43
C LEU A 238 -18.52 -11.41 1.82
N GLY A 239 -19.64 -11.60 1.11
CA GLY A 239 -20.60 -12.68 1.36
C GLY A 239 -20.13 -14.07 0.93
N ASN A 240 -19.01 -14.18 0.22
CA ASN A 240 -18.50 -15.45 -0.28
C ASN A 240 -17.31 -15.98 0.53
N ASP A 241 -17.19 -17.29 0.65
CA ASP A 241 -16.14 -17.94 1.40
C ASP A 241 -14.78 -17.97 0.68
N ALA A 242 -13.73 -18.38 1.39
CA ALA A 242 -12.37 -18.45 0.83
C ALA A 242 -12.27 -19.46 -0.32
N LYS A 243 -13.08 -20.53 -0.34
CA LYS A 243 -13.07 -21.54 -1.42
C LYS A 243 -13.59 -20.93 -2.70
N PHE A 244 -14.67 -20.14 -2.61
CA PHE A 244 -15.19 -19.39 -3.74
C PHE A 244 -14.15 -18.44 -4.31
N HIS A 245 -13.46 -17.67 -3.44
CA HIS A 245 -12.42 -16.74 -3.86
C HIS A 245 -11.28 -17.45 -4.62
N ILE A 246 -10.86 -18.62 -4.17
CA ILE A 246 -9.82 -19.41 -4.82
C ILE A 246 -10.33 -20.00 -6.15
N SER A 247 -11.55 -20.56 -6.19
CA SER A 247 -12.11 -21.16 -7.40
C SER A 247 -12.40 -20.15 -8.51
N ALA A 248 -12.68 -18.91 -8.14
CA ALA A 248 -12.91 -17.83 -9.10
C ALA A 248 -11.62 -17.31 -9.78
N GLN A 249 -10.44 -17.79 -9.33
CA GLN A 249 -9.16 -17.37 -9.90
C GLN A 249 -8.74 -18.28 -11.04
N VAL A 250 -8.71 -17.73 -12.25
CA VAL A 250 -8.14 -18.41 -13.41
C VAL A 250 -6.76 -17.78 -13.71
N VAL A 251 -5.70 -18.47 -13.31
CA VAL A 251 -4.32 -18.00 -13.54
C VAL A 251 -3.70 -18.82 -14.67
N SER A 252 -3.41 -18.20 -15.81
CA SER A 252 -2.61 -18.81 -16.87
C SER A 252 -1.10 -18.62 -16.61
N PHE A 253 -0.28 -19.41 -17.29
CA PHE A 253 1.16 -19.25 -17.26
C PHE A 253 1.62 -17.87 -17.73
N ASP A 254 0.94 -17.32 -18.76
CA ASP A 254 1.23 -15.98 -19.27
C ASP A 254 0.98 -14.89 -18.22
N HIS A 255 -0.09 -15.02 -17.44
CA HIS A 255 -0.34 -14.13 -16.30
C HIS A 255 0.82 -14.17 -15.31
N PHE A 256 1.26 -15.36 -14.93
CA PHE A 256 2.39 -15.52 -14.01
C PHE A 256 3.66 -14.85 -14.55
N LEU A 257 4.00 -15.08 -15.82
CA LEU A 257 5.20 -14.48 -16.44
C LEU A 257 5.15 -12.95 -16.43
N ILE A 258 4.00 -12.36 -16.77
CA ILE A 258 3.87 -10.90 -16.82
C ILE A 258 4.03 -10.28 -15.44
N TYR A 259 3.41 -10.86 -14.42
CA TYR A 259 3.57 -10.34 -13.06
C TYR A 259 4.97 -10.58 -12.51
N LEU A 260 5.63 -11.68 -12.86
CA LEU A 260 7.04 -11.92 -12.53
C LEU A 260 7.94 -10.86 -13.15
N ILE A 261 7.81 -10.60 -14.48
CA ILE A 261 8.56 -9.58 -15.18
C ILE A 261 8.26 -8.19 -14.59
N SER A 262 6.99 -7.87 -14.35
CA SER A 262 6.58 -6.62 -13.74
C SER A 262 7.21 -6.43 -12.36
N THR A 263 7.23 -7.47 -11.54
CA THR A 263 7.87 -7.43 -10.22
C THR A 263 9.38 -7.15 -10.35
N ILE A 264 10.06 -7.83 -11.24
CA ILE A 264 11.50 -7.59 -11.49
C ILE A 264 11.73 -6.14 -11.92
N LEU A 265 10.94 -5.62 -12.86
CA LEU A 265 11.08 -4.25 -13.35
C LEU A 265 10.76 -3.21 -12.27
N VAL A 266 9.69 -3.40 -11.50
CA VAL A 266 9.31 -2.49 -10.41
C VAL A 266 10.40 -2.42 -9.34
N TYR A 267 10.98 -3.57 -8.99
CA TYR A 267 12.01 -3.67 -7.96
C TYR A 267 13.44 -3.42 -8.48
N PHE A 268 13.65 -3.25 -9.76
CA PHE A 268 14.98 -3.22 -10.39
C PHE A 268 15.94 -2.22 -9.71
N PHE A 269 15.55 -0.97 -9.58
CA PHE A 269 16.42 0.06 -9.01
C PHE A 269 16.60 -0.06 -7.49
N ILE A 270 15.58 -0.51 -6.75
CA ILE A 270 15.74 -0.74 -5.32
C ILE A 270 16.66 -1.93 -5.07
N PHE A 271 16.59 -2.98 -5.89
CA PHE A 271 17.51 -4.11 -5.81
C PHE A 271 18.96 -3.71 -6.13
N ILE A 272 19.18 -2.93 -7.19
CA ILE A 272 20.53 -2.39 -7.49
C ILE A 272 21.07 -1.60 -6.30
N LYS A 273 20.25 -0.76 -5.69
CA LYS A 273 20.64 0.05 -4.52
C LYS A 273 21.02 -0.83 -3.35
N PHE A 274 20.21 -1.80 -3.02
CA PHE A 274 20.41 -2.69 -1.88
C PHE A 274 21.55 -3.68 -2.11
N TYR A 275 21.68 -4.23 -3.33
CA TYR A 275 22.75 -5.18 -3.68
C TYR A 275 24.14 -4.55 -3.56
N ASN A 276 24.29 -3.32 -4.05
CA ASN A 276 25.58 -2.61 -4.05
C ASN A 276 25.85 -1.82 -2.77
N SER A 277 24.92 -1.83 -1.81
CA SER A 277 25.05 -1.16 -0.52
C SER A 277 25.27 -2.18 0.60
N GLN A 278 25.97 -1.78 1.65
CA GLN A 278 26.14 -2.61 2.85
C GLN A 278 25.42 -1.95 4.03
N PHE A 279 24.72 -2.74 4.83
CA PHE A 279 24.14 -2.25 6.07
C PHE A 279 25.20 -2.06 7.16
N LYS A 280 25.19 -0.89 7.80
CA LYS A 280 25.96 -0.60 9.01
C LYS A 280 25.02 -0.50 10.21
N ILE A 281 24.67 -1.63 10.79
CA ILE A 281 23.91 -1.67 12.04
C ILE A 281 24.89 -2.05 13.16
N LYS A 282 25.25 -1.07 14.03
CA LYS A 282 26.36 -1.16 15.00
C LYS A 282 26.28 -2.34 15.99
N ASN A 283 25.09 -2.88 16.27
CA ASN A 283 24.88 -3.89 17.32
C ASN A 283 24.58 -5.30 16.81
N PHE A 284 24.46 -5.47 15.52
CA PHE A 284 24.28 -6.78 14.90
C PHE A 284 25.46 -7.02 13.96
N LYS A 285 26.11 -8.16 14.08
CA LYS A 285 27.08 -8.66 13.08
C LYS A 285 26.39 -8.98 11.73
N ILE A 286 25.39 -8.16 11.36
CA ILE A 286 24.67 -8.23 10.10
C ILE A 286 25.54 -7.69 8.94
N HIS A 287 26.84 -7.47 9.17
CA HIS A 287 27.79 -7.19 8.08
C HIS A 287 27.79 -8.25 6.95
N LYS A 288 27.15 -9.40 7.18
CA LYS A 288 27.05 -10.50 6.22
C LYS A 288 25.67 -10.62 5.54
N PHE A 289 24.62 -9.92 6.01
CA PHE A 289 23.30 -10.01 5.38
C PHE A 289 23.23 -9.06 4.19
N ASN A 290 23.04 -9.64 3.01
CA ASN A 290 22.68 -8.88 1.82
C ASN A 290 21.28 -8.27 2.04
N PRO A 291 21.13 -6.94 2.00
CA PRO A 291 19.83 -6.29 2.22
C PRO A 291 18.76 -6.73 1.21
N VAL A 292 19.13 -7.15 0.00
CA VAL A 292 18.23 -7.72 -1.00
C VAL A 292 17.52 -8.96 -0.46
N PHE A 293 18.24 -9.82 0.29
CA PHE A 293 17.66 -11.02 0.87
C PHE A 293 16.53 -10.71 1.86
N VAL A 294 16.66 -9.62 2.61
CA VAL A 294 15.59 -9.15 3.52
C VAL A 294 14.35 -8.74 2.73
N LEU A 295 14.53 -7.96 1.65
CA LEU A 295 13.38 -7.57 0.80
C LEU A 295 12.70 -8.79 0.16
N LEU A 296 13.47 -9.79 -0.25
CA LEU A 296 12.93 -11.05 -0.77
C LEU A 296 12.14 -11.81 0.29
N ILE A 297 12.65 -11.93 1.52
CA ILE A 297 11.91 -12.55 2.63
C ILE A 297 10.59 -11.80 2.89
N LEU A 298 10.62 -10.47 2.97
CA LEU A 298 9.42 -9.68 3.17
C LEU A 298 8.41 -9.86 2.04
N PHE A 299 8.88 -9.95 0.80
CA PHE A 299 8.03 -10.25 -0.36
C PHE A 299 7.43 -11.66 -0.25
N LEU A 300 8.20 -12.68 0.19
CA LEU A 300 7.70 -14.05 0.39
C LEU A 300 6.54 -14.11 1.40
N PHE A 301 6.53 -13.28 2.43
CA PHE A 301 5.39 -13.19 3.36
C PHE A 301 4.11 -12.70 2.70
N THR A 302 4.19 -12.03 1.56
CA THR A 302 3.01 -11.58 0.82
C THR A 302 2.49 -12.61 -0.19
N LEU A 303 3.20 -13.71 -0.46
CA LEU A 303 2.79 -14.71 -1.45
C LEU A 303 1.39 -15.32 -1.20
N PRO A 304 0.95 -15.57 0.06
CA PRO A 304 -0.40 -16.08 0.28
C PRO A 304 -1.50 -15.18 -0.29
N VAL A 305 -1.27 -13.86 -0.39
CA VAL A 305 -2.26 -12.93 -0.95
C VAL A 305 -2.49 -13.19 -2.43
N TYR A 306 -1.45 -13.60 -3.16
CA TYR A 306 -1.54 -13.91 -4.59
C TYR A 306 -2.34 -15.20 -4.85
N TYR A 307 -2.39 -16.08 -3.86
CA TYR A 307 -3.24 -17.27 -3.90
C TYR A 307 -4.68 -16.97 -3.51
N LEU A 308 -4.90 -16.01 -2.60
CA LEU A 308 -6.23 -15.67 -2.06
C LEU A 308 -6.98 -14.61 -2.88
N GLY A 309 -6.31 -13.90 -3.79
CA GLY A 309 -6.91 -12.80 -4.53
C GLY A 309 -6.31 -12.59 -5.90
N SER A 310 -7.10 -11.98 -6.79
CA SER A 310 -6.76 -11.75 -8.21
C SER A 310 -6.03 -10.44 -8.48
N ASP A 311 -5.94 -9.55 -7.50
CA ASP A 311 -5.40 -8.18 -7.65
C ASP A 311 -3.86 -8.14 -7.62
N TRP A 312 -3.19 -8.99 -8.39
CA TRP A 312 -1.74 -9.21 -8.31
C TRP A 312 -0.91 -7.95 -8.53
N GLY A 313 -1.32 -7.09 -9.46
CA GLY A 313 -0.62 -5.82 -9.67
C GLY A 313 -0.68 -4.91 -8.45
N ARG A 314 -1.83 -4.85 -7.79
CA ARG A 314 -2.00 -4.13 -6.52
C ARG A 314 -1.11 -4.69 -5.42
N TYR A 315 -0.96 -6.02 -5.33
CA TYR A 315 -0.11 -6.66 -4.33
C TYR A 315 1.37 -6.37 -4.55
N ILE A 316 1.83 -6.32 -5.80
CA ILE A 316 3.18 -5.85 -6.16
C ILE A 316 3.39 -4.41 -5.70
N SER A 317 2.43 -3.52 -5.96
CA SER A 317 2.50 -2.11 -5.55
C SER A 317 2.55 -1.95 -4.02
N LEU A 318 1.75 -2.68 -3.26
CA LEU A 318 1.79 -2.67 -1.80
C LEU A 318 3.13 -3.20 -1.24
N SER A 319 3.63 -4.30 -1.79
CA SER A 319 4.93 -4.87 -1.41
C SER A 319 6.06 -3.86 -1.68
N PHE A 320 6.02 -3.21 -2.85
CA PHE A 320 6.99 -2.18 -3.18
C PHE A 320 6.88 -0.97 -2.25
N THR A 321 5.66 -0.55 -1.89
CA THR A 321 5.43 0.54 -0.94
C THR A 321 6.11 0.27 0.41
N GLY A 322 5.94 -0.93 0.96
CA GLY A 322 6.63 -1.34 2.19
C GLY A 322 8.15 -1.30 2.05
N SER A 323 8.67 -1.83 0.93
CA SER A 323 10.11 -1.83 0.62
C SER A 323 10.65 -0.42 0.43
N PHE A 324 9.88 0.47 -0.21
CA PHE A 324 10.25 1.87 -0.40
C PHE A 324 10.40 2.61 0.94
N PHE A 325 9.48 2.44 1.88
CA PHE A 325 9.59 3.10 3.17
C PHE A 325 10.73 2.53 4.03
N ILE A 326 11.04 1.23 3.93
CA ILE A 326 12.25 0.66 4.50
C ILE A 326 13.49 1.34 3.89
N PHE A 327 13.53 1.49 2.57
CA PHE A 327 14.60 2.19 1.87
C PHE A 327 14.76 3.64 2.35
N ILE A 328 13.66 4.42 2.41
CA ILE A 328 13.68 5.82 2.90
C ILE A 328 14.19 5.90 4.34
N PHE A 329 13.78 4.97 5.21
CA PHE A 329 14.29 4.89 6.57
C PHE A 329 15.80 4.65 6.59
N CYS A 330 16.30 3.72 5.77
CA CYS A 330 17.73 3.43 5.67
C CYS A 330 18.54 4.64 5.16
N VAL A 331 18.01 5.40 4.20
CA VAL A 331 18.66 6.64 3.71
C VAL A 331 18.64 7.72 4.80
N LYS A 332 17.48 7.93 5.43
CA LYS A 332 17.26 8.92 6.48
C LYS A 332 18.20 8.73 7.67
N GLU A 333 18.33 7.51 8.16
CA GLU A 333 19.16 7.18 9.33
C GLU A 333 20.60 6.77 8.94
N LYS A 334 20.98 6.95 7.67
CA LYS A 334 22.34 6.67 7.14
C LYS A 334 22.80 5.24 7.46
N ILE A 335 21.90 4.27 7.32
CA ILE A 335 22.18 2.86 7.59
C ILE A 335 23.10 2.25 6.51
N PHE A 336 23.07 2.79 5.28
CA PHE A 336 23.96 2.34 4.21
C PHE A 336 25.41 2.76 4.48
N PHE A 337 26.32 1.78 4.56
CA PHE A 337 27.77 2.03 4.74
C PHE A 337 28.43 2.45 3.43
N ARG A 338 28.14 1.76 2.32
CA ARG A 338 28.50 2.17 0.96
C ARG A 338 27.22 2.60 0.26
N ASN A 339 27.09 3.88 0.03
CA ASN A 339 25.94 4.42 -0.67
C ASN A 339 26.22 4.35 -2.18
N TYR A 340 25.74 3.29 -2.83
CA TYR A 340 25.90 3.16 -4.27
C TYR A 340 25.06 4.21 -5.01
N GLU A 341 25.69 4.91 -5.95
CA GLU A 341 25.07 5.95 -6.76
C GLU A 341 25.37 5.72 -8.24
N ILE A 342 24.36 5.87 -9.07
CA ILE A 342 24.49 5.90 -10.53
C ILE A 342 24.66 7.36 -10.94
N ARG A 343 25.68 7.65 -11.77
CA ARG A 343 25.87 8.96 -12.38
C ARG A 343 25.63 8.83 -13.89
N LEU A 344 24.45 9.26 -14.31
CA LEU A 344 24.07 9.29 -15.72
C LEU A 344 24.18 10.71 -16.26
N ASN A 345 24.46 10.83 -17.56
CA ASN A 345 24.28 12.09 -18.27
C ASN A 345 22.83 12.58 -18.09
N LYS A 346 22.64 13.91 -18.02
CA LYS A 346 21.35 14.55 -17.77
C LYS A 346 20.27 14.11 -18.78
N ILE A 347 20.60 14.06 -20.05
CA ILE A 347 19.67 13.65 -21.14
C ILE A 347 19.28 12.19 -20.96
N PHE A 348 20.26 11.31 -20.77
CA PHE A 348 20.02 9.89 -20.57
C PHE A 348 19.19 9.63 -19.28
N PHE A 349 19.44 10.38 -18.22
CA PHE A 349 18.65 10.28 -16.98
C PHE A 349 17.18 10.67 -17.21
N ILE A 350 16.91 11.75 -17.96
CA ILE A 350 15.54 12.17 -18.30
C ILE A 350 14.86 11.10 -19.16
N LEU A 351 15.53 10.59 -20.20
CA LEU A 351 15.01 9.50 -21.04
C LEU A 351 14.69 8.25 -20.19
N LEU A 352 15.56 7.89 -19.28
CA LEU A 352 15.36 6.76 -18.39
C LEU A 352 14.14 6.97 -17.48
N ILE A 353 13.93 8.18 -16.93
CA ILE A 353 12.71 8.50 -16.17
C ILE A 353 11.46 8.33 -17.05
N ILE A 354 11.47 8.86 -18.28
CA ILE A 354 10.32 8.75 -19.19
C ILE A 354 10.01 7.28 -19.47
N ILE A 355 11.01 6.50 -19.86
CA ILE A 355 10.85 5.09 -20.20
C ILE A 355 10.45 4.26 -18.98
N TYR A 356 11.17 4.40 -17.86
CA TYR A 356 10.94 3.57 -16.69
C TYR A 356 9.67 3.93 -15.95
N SER A 357 9.40 5.21 -15.75
CA SER A 357 8.34 5.66 -14.85
C SER A 357 7.01 5.95 -15.54
N PHE A 358 7.02 6.29 -16.84
CA PHE A 358 5.84 6.79 -17.53
C PHE A 358 5.46 6.08 -18.83
N SER A 359 6.27 5.13 -19.32
CA SER A 359 6.01 4.49 -20.62
C SER A 359 5.37 3.12 -20.52
N TRP A 360 5.27 2.54 -19.36
CA TRP A 360 4.67 1.23 -19.16
C TRP A 360 3.94 1.12 -17.84
N THR A 361 3.00 0.17 -17.78
CA THR A 361 2.29 -0.23 -16.57
C THR A 361 2.04 -1.73 -16.60
N PHE A 362 1.69 -2.30 -15.48
CA PHE A 362 1.29 -3.70 -15.36
C PHE A 362 -0.18 -3.78 -14.94
N PRO A 363 -0.90 -4.84 -15.33
CA PRO A 363 -2.32 -4.98 -15.07
C PRO A 363 -2.63 -4.93 -13.57
N PHE A 364 -3.81 -4.44 -13.24
CA PHE A 364 -4.33 -4.43 -11.89
C PHE A 364 -4.67 -5.85 -11.43
N TYR A 365 -5.47 -6.59 -12.19
CA TYR A 365 -5.87 -7.96 -11.90
C TYR A 365 -5.72 -8.88 -13.12
N HIS A 366 -5.67 -10.19 -12.91
CA HIS A 366 -5.28 -11.15 -13.94
C HIS A 366 -6.43 -11.65 -14.84
N ALA A 367 -7.68 -11.27 -14.58
CA ALA A 367 -8.81 -11.68 -15.41
C ALA A 367 -8.95 -10.93 -16.73
N GLU A 368 -8.24 -9.80 -16.90
CA GLU A 368 -8.24 -9.05 -18.15
C GLU A 368 -7.21 -9.59 -19.15
N GLN A 369 -7.53 -9.45 -20.44
CA GLN A 369 -6.56 -9.72 -21.50
C GLN A 369 -5.33 -8.84 -21.30
N ILE A 370 -4.21 -9.48 -20.97
CA ILE A 370 -2.97 -8.80 -20.66
C ILE A 370 -2.37 -8.27 -21.96
N LYS A 371 -2.60 -7.01 -22.21
CA LYS A 371 -1.80 -6.24 -23.16
C LYS A 371 -0.73 -5.53 -22.34
N PHE A 372 0.54 -5.85 -22.61
CA PHE A 372 1.67 -5.02 -22.22
C PHE A 372 1.56 -3.71 -23.03
N THR A 373 0.60 -2.90 -22.66
CA THR A 373 0.36 -1.64 -23.33
C THR A 373 1.26 -0.61 -22.68
N LEU A 374 2.13 -0.02 -23.47
CA LEU A 374 2.72 1.29 -23.17
C LEU A 374 1.55 2.29 -23.05
N LYS A 375 0.82 2.25 -21.93
CA LYS A 375 -0.20 3.27 -21.67
C LYS A 375 0.54 4.58 -21.46
N LYS A 376 0.16 5.57 -22.22
CA LYS A 376 0.67 6.93 -22.05
C LYS A 376 -0.05 7.56 -20.87
N PRO A 377 0.57 7.68 -19.67
CA PRO A 377 -0.10 8.22 -18.46
C PRO A 377 -0.66 9.62 -18.70
N ILE A 378 0.01 10.42 -19.55
CA ILE A 378 -0.41 11.77 -19.93
C ILE A 378 -1.77 11.73 -20.64
N LEU A 379 -2.02 10.76 -21.52
CA LEU A 379 -3.31 10.62 -22.21
C LEU A 379 -4.42 10.23 -21.24
N ASN A 380 -4.15 9.29 -20.31
CA ASN A 380 -5.12 8.93 -19.29
C ASN A 380 -5.49 10.10 -18.38
N ILE A 381 -4.53 10.99 -18.07
CA ILE A 381 -4.79 12.22 -17.31
C ILE A 381 -5.64 13.20 -18.13
N VAL A 382 -5.33 13.39 -19.42
CA VAL A 382 -6.07 14.31 -20.31
C VAL A 382 -7.48 13.82 -20.59
N GLU A 383 -7.69 12.51 -20.77
CA GLU A 383 -9.01 11.92 -20.99
C GLU A 383 -9.92 11.90 -19.74
N SER A 384 -9.36 12.19 -18.56
CA SER A 384 -10.11 12.20 -17.29
C SER A 384 -10.57 13.60 -16.85
N PHE A 385 -10.18 14.65 -17.61
CA PHE A 385 -10.66 16.02 -17.47
C PHE A 385 -11.61 16.38 -18.62
#